data_c6a97240e4c6b2010769a2665d000118
#
_entry.id   c6a97240e4c6b2010769a2665d000118
#
_cell.length_a   1.000
_cell.length_b   1.000
_cell.length_c   1.000
_cell.angle_alpha   90.00
_cell.angle_beta   90.00
_cell.angle_gamma   90.00
#
_symmetry.space_group_name_H-M   'P 1'
#
loop_
_entity.id
_entity.type
_entity.pdbx_description
1 polymer ?
#
loop_
_entity_poly.entity_id
_entity_poly.type
_entity_poly.pdbx_seq_one_letter_code
_entity_poly.pdbx_strand_id
1 'polypeptide(L)'
;LGEKDQTRLREINKELSTLGITFSNNVLNENNAFQLFVDKEEDLAGLPEWFRQSAAEEAKAAGQPGKWLFTLHNASRLPFLQYSENRPLREKMYKAYINRGNNNDKNDNKEVISKIISLRLEKANLLGFDCYANFVLDETMAKNANNVMDLLNNLWSYALPKAKSEAAELQQLMDKEGKGEKLEAWDWWYYTEKLRKEKYLSLIHISEPTRRVV
;
A
#
# COMPACT_ATOMS: atom_id res chain seq x y z
N LEU A 1 -11.91 17.23 35.28
CA LEU A 1 -10.94 16.19 35.68
C LEU A 1 -10.30 16.60 37.02
N GLY A 2 -10.26 15.65 37.98
CA GLY A 2 -9.50 15.80 39.21
C GLY A 2 -7.97 15.80 38.93
N GLU A 3 -7.18 16.22 39.93
CA GLU A 3 -5.71 16.34 39.79
C GLU A 3 -5.05 15.00 39.39
N LYS A 4 -5.53 13.90 39.96
CA LYS A 4 -5.08 12.54 39.65
C LYS A 4 -5.31 12.19 38.16
N ASP A 5 -6.51 12.48 37.63
CA ASP A 5 -6.88 12.18 36.26
C ASP A 5 -6.12 13.06 35.28
N GLN A 6 -5.87 14.33 35.62
CA GLN A 6 -5.03 15.22 34.84
C GLN A 6 -3.59 14.71 34.71
N THR A 7 -3.03 14.19 35.83
CA THR A 7 -1.68 13.61 35.84
C THR A 7 -1.65 12.37 34.95
N ARG A 8 -2.63 11.47 35.11
CA ARG A 8 -2.73 10.27 34.28
C ARG A 8 -2.88 10.60 32.79
N LEU A 9 -3.68 11.60 32.45
CA LEU A 9 -3.86 12.05 31.07
C LEU A 9 -2.56 12.56 30.44
N ARG A 10 -1.72 13.27 31.20
CA ARG A 10 -0.40 13.71 30.74
C ARG A 10 0.53 12.52 30.45
N GLU A 11 0.52 11.52 31.31
CA GLU A 11 1.30 10.28 31.13
C GLU A 11 0.86 9.55 29.86
N ILE A 12 -0.46 9.34 29.69
CA ILE A 12 -1.03 8.70 28.49
C ILE A 12 -0.60 9.46 27.21
N ASN A 13 -0.73 10.77 27.20
CA ASN A 13 -0.34 11.56 26.03
C ASN A 13 1.15 11.43 25.70
N LYS A 14 2.02 11.42 26.70
CA LYS A 14 3.46 11.20 26.54
C LYS A 14 3.75 9.81 25.97
N GLU A 15 3.11 8.79 26.52
CA GLU A 15 3.30 7.41 26.08
C GLU A 15 2.77 7.18 24.66
N LEU A 16 1.59 7.70 24.33
CA LEU A 16 1.04 7.65 22.97
C LEU A 16 1.95 8.33 21.95
N SER A 17 2.55 9.47 22.29
CA SER A 17 3.52 10.15 21.42
C SER A 17 4.75 9.27 21.17
N THR A 18 5.32 8.68 22.21
CA THR A 18 6.47 7.78 22.09
C THR A 18 6.15 6.55 21.26
N LEU A 19 5.01 5.90 21.51
CA LEU A 19 4.55 4.74 20.76
C LEU A 19 4.29 5.06 19.30
N GLY A 20 3.75 6.25 18.99
CA GLY A 20 3.57 6.72 17.61
C GLY A 20 4.90 6.86 16.84
N ILE A 21 5.92 7.41 17.51
CA ILE A 21 7.28 7.50 16.96
C ILE A 21 7.87 6.11 16.74
N THR A 22 7.74 5.21 17.72
CA THR A 22 8.22 3.83 17.62
C THR A 22 7.55 3.10 16.45
N PHE A 23 6.23 3.21 16.32
CA PHE A 23 5.48 2.64 15.21
C PHE A 23 6.03 3.11 13.84
N SER A 24 6.18 4.41 13.69
CA SER A 24 6.64 5.02 12.43
C SER A 24 8.07 4.62 12.09
N ASN A 25 8.95 4.61 13.09
CA ASN A 25 10.35 4.19 12.92
C ASN A 25 10.47 2.72 12.54
N ASN A 26 9.68 1.83 13.12
CA ASN A 26 9.67 0.41 12.78
C ASN A 26 9.27 0.19 11.32
N VAL A 27 8.21 0.86 10.84
CA VAL A 27 7.80 0.80 9.43
C VAL A 27 8.87 1.37 8.51
N LEU A 28 9.49 2.50 8.89
CA LEU A 28 10.55 3.14 8.10
C LEU A 28 11.80 2.27 8.02
N ASN A 29 12.20 1.66 9.13
CA ASN A 29 13.36 0.78 9.17
C ASN A 29 13.20 -0.42 8.24
N GLU A 30 12.04 -1.08 8.25
CA GLU A 30 11.78 -2.18 7.33
C GLU A 30 11.67 -1.73 5.87
N ASN A 31 11.08 -0.56 5.63
CA ASN A 31 11.04 0.01 4.29
C ASN A 31 12.44 0.25 3.71
N ASN A 32 13.36 0.74 4.54
CA ASN A 32 14.74 1.03 4.14
C ASN A 32 15.63 -0.22 4.09
N ALA A 33 15.31 -1.24 4.89
CA ALA A 33 16.12 -2.46 4.95
C ALA A 33 15.83 -3.44 3.81
N PHE A 34 14.64 -3.36 3.20
CA PHE A 34 14.29 -4.29 2.12
C PHE A 34 15.07 -4.01 0.85
N GLN A 35 15.70 -5.06 0.34
CA GLN A 35 16.45 -5.06 -0.92
C GLN A 35 16.09 -6.30 -1.73
N LEU A 36 15.60 -6.08 -2.95
CA LEU A 36 15.36 -7.13 -3.94
C LEU A 36 16.41 -7.01 -5.04
N PHE A 37 17.46 -7.84 -4.96
CA PHE A 37 18.42 -7.96 -6.04
C PHE A 37 17.92 -8.96 -7.08
N VAL A 38 17.99 -8.56 -8.33
CA VAL A 38 17.74 -9.40 -9.50
C VAL A 38 19.06 -9.61 -10.22
N ASP A 39 19.41 -10.88 -10.48
CA ASP A 39 20.70 -11.27 -11.05
C ASP A 39 20.60 -11.61 -12.55
N LYS A 40 19.38 -11.95 -13.01
CA LYS A 40 19.16 -12.41 -14.38
C LYS A 40 18.37 -11.39 -15.18
N GLU A 41 18.83 -11.11 -16.37
CA GLU A 41 18.18 -10.16 -17.27
C GLU A 41 16.76 -10.62 -17.68
N GLU A 42 16.54 -11.93 -17.78
CA GLU A 42 15.23 -12.52 -18.09
C GLU A 42 14.15 -12.16 -17.05
N ASP A 43 14.54 -11.97 -15.78
CA ASP A 43 13.63 -11.57 -14.69
C ASP A 43 13.24 -10.09 -14.74
N LEU A 44 13.84 -9.30 -15.64
CA LEU A 44 13.50 -7.89 -15.87
C LEU A 44 12.44 -7.72 -16.97
N ALA A 45 11.91 -8.81 -17.51
CA ALA A 45 10.90 -8.76 -18.57
C ALA A 45 9.73 -7.82 -18.17
N GLY A 46 9.31 -7.00 -19.15
CA GLY A 46 8.25 -5.99 -18.97
C GLY A 46 8.68 -4.66 -18.33
N LEU A 47 9.83 -4.62 -17.63
CA LEU A 47 10.30 -3.39 -17.00
C LEU A 47 10.82 -2.39 -18.06
N PRO A 48 10.41 -1.09 -18.01
CA PRO A 48 10.91 -0.06 -18.91
C PRO A 48 12.42 0.14 -18.78
N GLU A 49 13.07 0.52 -19.88
CA GLU A 49 14.53 0.72 -19.92
C GLU A 49 15.03 1.73 -18.90
N TRP A 50 14.37 2.89 -18.77
CA TRP A 50 14.73 3.90 -17.78
C TRP A 50 14.72 3.36 -16.35
N PHE A 51 13.81 2.42 -16.06
CA PHE A 51 13.68 1.83 -14.73
C PHE A 51 14.74 0.77 -14.47
N ARG A 52 15.10 -0.03 -15.49
CA ARG A 52 16.22 -0.97 -15.42
C ARG A 52 17.55 -0.24 -15.19
N GLN A 53 17.80 0.86 -15.89
CA GLN A 53 18.98 1.69 -15.71
C GLN A 53 19.09 2.25 -14.28
N SER A 54 18.01 2.81 -13.75
CA SER A 54 17.97 3.29 -12.36
C SER A 54 18.26 2.17 -11.36
N ALA A 55 17.65 0.99 -11.54
CA ALA A 55 17.88 -0.16 -10.67
C ALA A 55 19.32 -0.70 -10.75
N ALA A 56 19.97 -0.63 -11.91
CA ALA A 56 21.37 -1.00 -12.08
C ALA A 56 22.32 -0.03 -11.34
N GLU A 57 22.06 1.28 -11.42
CA GLU A 57 22.85 2.29 -10.68
C GLU A 57 22.67 2.15 -9.16
N GLU A 58 21.45 1.86 -8.69
CA GLU A 58 21.20 1.57 -7.27
C GLU A 58 21.93 0.31 -6.80
N ALA A 59 21.94 -0.75 -7.59
CA ALA A 59 22.68 -1.97 -7.27
C ALA A 59 24.19 -1.73 -7.22
N LYS A 60 24.73 -0.94 -8.15
CA LYS A 60 26.14 -0.53 -8.16
C LYS A 60 26.50 0.30 -6.92
N ALA A 61 25.64 1.25 -6.53
CA ALA A 61 25.81 2.05 -5.31
C ALA A 61 25.77 1.18 -4.03
N ALA A 62 24.97 0.09 -4.05
CA ALA A 62 24.92 -0.91 -2.99
C ALA A 62 26.08 -1.93 -3.01
N GLY A 63 27.08 -1.74 -3.87
CA GLY A 63 28.25 -2.61 -3.97
C GLY A 63 28.03 -3.91 -4.73
N GLN A 64 26.96 -4.01 -5.54
CA GLN A 64 26.63 -5.17 -6.36
C GLN A 64 26.50 -4.82 -7.85
N PRO A 65 27.57 -4.41 -8.52
CA PRO A 65 27.55 -4.10 -9.95
C PRO A 65 27.18 -5.34 -10.76
N GLY A 66 26.43 -5.16 -11.84
CA GLY A 66 25.96 -6.25 -12.71
C GLY A 66 24.62 -6.86 -12.27
N LYS A 67 24.03 -6.33 -11.21
CA LYS A 67 22.67 -6.68 -10.75
C LYS A 67 21.74 -5.47 -10.86
N TRP A 68 20.48 -5.71 -10.52
CA TRP A 68 19.44 -4.67 -10.42
C TRP A 68 18.83 -4.68 -9.04
N LEU A 69 18.77 -3.52 -8.38
CA LEU A 69 18.20 -3.38 -7.03
C LEU A 69 16.84 -2.69 -7.09
N PHE A 70 15.86 -3.34 -6.49
CA PHE A 70 14.52 -2.79 -6.27
C PHE A 70 14.22 -2.70 -4.78
N THR A 71 13.54 -1.63 -4.37
CA THR A 71 13.26 -1.31 -2.97
C THR A 71 11.75 -1.11 -2.74
N LEU A 72 11.33 -0.94 -1.46
CA LEU A 72 9.93 -0.65 -1.12
C LEU A 72 9.54 0.82 -1.28
N HIS A 73 10.47 1.71 -1.62
CA HIS A 73 10.14 3.10 -1.92
C HIS A 73 9.21 3.20 -3.13
N ASN A 74 8.29 4.16 -3.10
CA ASN A 74 7.24 4.27 -4.13
C ASN A 74 7.81 4.36 -5.56
N ALA A 75 8.92 5.08 -5.75
CA ALA A 75 9.57 5.22 -7.05
C ALA A 75 10.11 3.89 -7.61
N SER A 76 10.43 2.92 -6.74
CA SER A 76 10.89 1.58 -7.13
C SER A 76 9.74 0.57 -7.15
N ARG A 77 8.95 0.50 -6.07
CA ARG A 77 7.90 -0.49 -5.88
C ARG A 77 6.77 -0.37 -6.90
N LEU A 78 6.25 0.84 -7.12
CA LEU A 78 5.08 1.01 -7.99
C LEU A 78 5.36 0.63 -9.44
N PRO A 79 6.44 1.13 -10.11
CA PRO A 79 6.77 0.68 -11.45
C PRO A 79 7.07 -0.82 -11.52
N PHE A 80 7.70 -1.39 -10.48
CA PHE A 80 7.94 -2.83 -10.43
C PHE A 80 6.64 -3.64 -10.47
N LEU A 81 5.65 -3.29 -9.63
CA LEU A 81 4.35 -3.96 -9.61
C LEU A 81 3.52 -3.72 -10.87
N GLN A 82 3.71 -2.59 -11.55
CA GLN A 82 2.99 -2.24 -12.78
C GLN A 82 3.52 -2.95 -14.01
N TYR A 83 4.85 -3.14 -14.10
CA TYR A 83 5.49 -3.53 -15.36
C TYR A 83 6.17 -4.89 -15.32
N SER A 84 6.63 -5.38 -14.17
CA SER A 84 7.34 -6.66 -14.10
C SER A 84 6.46 -7.82 -14.56
N GLU A 85 6.91 -8.60 -15.54
CA GLU A 85 6.25 -9.83 -15.97
C GLU A 85 6.50 -11.00 -14.99
N ASN A 86 7.53 -10.90 -14.14
CA ASN A 86 7.86 -11.92 -13.16
C ASN A 86 6.89 -11.90 -11.98
N ARG A 87 5.84 -12.73 -12.05
CA ARG A 87 4.79 -12.81 -11.03
C ARG A 87 5.31 -13.17 -9.62
N PRO A 88 6.21 -14.16 -9.45
CA PRO A 88 6.82 -14.46 -8.15
C PRO A 88 7.55 -13.27 -7.53
N LEU A 89 8.24 -12.45 -8.32
CA LEU A 89 8.92 -11.26 -7.82
C LEU A 89 7.92 -10.15 -7.46
N ARG A 90 6.80 -9.99 -8.20
CA ARG A 90 5.71 -9.09 -7.79
C ARG A 90 5.11 -9.52 -6.46
N GLU A 91 4.85 -10.82 -6.27
CA GLU A 91 4.36 -11.37 -5.00
C GLU A 91 5.32 -11.05 -3.85
N LYS A 92 6.61 -11.29 -4.04
CA LYS A 92 7.66 -11.00 -3.04
C LYS A 92 7.68 -9.52 -2.66
N MET A 93 7.66 -8.64 -3.65
CA MET A 93 7.64 -7.17 -3.44
C MET A 93 6.36 -6.73 -2.70
N TYR A 94 5.21 -7.22 -3.12
CA TYR A 94 3.93 -6.90 -2.51
C TYR A 94 3.86 -7.37 -1.06
N LYS A 95 4.19 -8.64 -0.80
CA LYS A 95 4.18 -9.22 0.55
C LYS A 95 5.15 -8.50 1.49
N ALA A 96 6.33 -8.15 1.02
CA ALA A 96 7.27 -7.37 1.80
C ALA A 96 6.70 -6.00 2.20
N TYR A 97 6.00 -5.35 1.29
CA TYR A 97 5.39 -4.04 1.56
C TYR A 97 4.24 -4.10 2.57
N ILE A 98 3.31 -5.05 2.43
CA ILE A 98 2.14 -5.13 3.32
C ILE A 98 2.45 -5.69 4.71
N ASN A 99 3.55 -6.45 4.85
CA ASN A 99 3.96 -7.04 6.12
C ASN A 99 4.96 -6.19 6.92
N ARG A 100 5.19 -4.94 6.53
CA ARG A 100 6.05 -4.04 7.31
C ARG A 100 5.49 -3.86 8.72
N GLY A 101 6.34 -4.04 9.72
CA GLY A 101 5.95 -4.02 11.13
C GLY A 101 5.20 -5.28 11.61
N ASN A 102 5.23 -6.37 10.85
CA ASN A 102 4.52 -7.62 11.14
C ASN A 102 5.41 -8.88 10.91
N ASN A 103 6.71 -8.76 11.15
CA ASN A 103 7.66 -9.83 10.84
C ASN A 103 8.21 -10.57 12.07
N ASN A 104 7.65 -10.35 13.26
CA ASN A 104 8.09 -10.94 14.53
C ASN A 104 9.58 -10.65 14.83
N ASP A 105 10.08 -9.49 14.44
CA ASP A 105 11.44 -9.03 14.61
C ASP A 105 11.50 -7.76 15.49
N LYS A 106 12.66 -7.12 15.55
CA LYS A 106 12.88 -5.88 16.31
C LYS A 106 12.01 -4.70 15.87
N ASN A 107 11.46 -4.74 14.67
CA ASN A 107 10.60 -3.70 14.10
C ASN A 107 9.10 -4.09 14.14
N ASP A 108 8.74 -5.14 14.88
CA ASP A 108 7.36 -5.59 14.96
C ASP A 108 6.48 -4.60 15.73
N ASN A 109 5.35 -4.25 15.16
CA ASN A 109 4.42 -3.25 15.70
C ASN A 109 3.19 -3.84 16.40
N LYS A 110 3.04 -5.16 16.48
CA LYS A 110 1.83 -5.77 17.08
C LYS A 110 1.60 -5.35 18.53
N GLU A 111 2.65 -5.41 19.36
CA GLU A 111 2.56 -4.96 20.75
C GLU A 111 2.40 -3.44 20.86
N VAL A 112 3.06 -2.67 19.98
CA VAL A 112 2.93 -1.21 19.92
C VAL A 112 1.48 -0.82 19.63
N ILE A 113 0.85 -1.47 18.65
CA ILE A 113 -0.56 -1.25 18.29
C ILE A 113 -1.47 -1.59 19.48
N SER A 114 -1.27 -2.73 20.14
CA SER A 114 -2.07 -3.15 21.29
C SER A 114 -2.02 -2.11 22.42
N LYS A 115 -0.82 -1.59 22.75
CA LYS A 115 -0.65 -0.54 23.74
C LYS A 115 -1.32 0.77 23.33
N ILE A 116 -1.16 1.19 22.08
CA ILE A 116 -1.81 2.41 21.55
C ILE A 116 -3.33 2.31 21.68
N ILE A 117 -3.93 1.17 21.32
CA ILE A 117 -5.39 0.97 21.41
C ILE A 117 -5.85 1.05 22.86
N SER A 118 -5.16 0.37 23.77
CA SER A 118 -5.49 0.38 25.21
C SER A 118 -5.41 1.78 25.82
N LEU A 119 -4.35 2.52 25.53
CA LEU A 119 -4.17 3.90 26.02
C LEU A 119 -5.17 4.88 25.42
N ARG A 120 -5.54 4.71 24.16
CA ARG A 120 -6.58 5.51 23.49
C ARG A 120 -7.95 5.29 24.14
N LEU A 121 -8.28 4.05 24.50
CA LEU A 121 -9.53 3.73 25.21
C LEU A 121 -9.51 4.34 26.61
N GLU A 122 -8.43 4.18 27.38
CA GLU A 122 -8.28 4.79 28.70
C GLU A 122 -8.41 6.32 28.64
N LYS A 123 -7.77 6.95 27.66
CA LYS A 123 -7.89 8.40 27.42
C LYS A 123 -9.33 8.83 27.15
N ALA A 124 -10.04 8.11 26.31
CA ALA A 124 -11.43 8.42 25.99
C ALA A 124 -12.32 8.31 27.24
N ASN A 125 -12.17 7.23 28.00
CA ASN A 125 -12.92 7.01 29.24
C ASN A 125 -12.64 8.09 30.31
N LEU A 126 -11.37 8.51 30.48
CA LEU A 126 -11.02 9.61 31.38
C LEU A 126 -11.69 10.93 30.97
N LEU A 127 -11.92 11.14 29.70
CA LEU A 127 -12.56 12.35 29.16
C LEU A 127 -14.10 12.23 29.05
N GLY A 128 -14.69 11.11 29.51
CA GLY A 128 -16.14 10.90 29.53
C GLY A 128 -16.73 10.33 28.26
N PHE A 129 -15.92 9.79 27.36
CA PHE A 129 -16.36 9.14 26.13
C PHE A 129 -16.31 7.62 26.27
N ASP A 130 -17.23 6.92 25.64
CA ASP A 130 -17.33 5.46 25.60
C ASP A 130 -16.26 4.80 24.70
N CYS A 131 -15.80 5.52 23.68
CA CYS A 131 -14.74 5.06 22.78
C CYS A 131 -13.89 6.22 22.24
N TYR A 132 -12.68 5.91 21.77
CA TYR A 132 -11.74 6.89 21.24
C TYR A 132 -12.25 7.57 19.97
N ALA A 133 -13.02 6.85 19.15
CA ALA A 133 -13.60 7.44 17.93
C ALA A 133 -14.57 8.58 18.27
N ASN A 134 -15.46 8.39 19.23
CA ASN A 134 -16.41 9.43 19.65
C ASN A 134 -15.69 10.62 20.27
N PHE A 135 -14.63 10.40 21.05
CA PHE A 135 -13.77 11.49 21.55
C PHE A 135 -13.17 12.33 20.41
N VAL A 136 -12.57 11.68 19.40
CA VAL A 136 -11.94 12.40 18.27
C VAL A 136 -12.96 13.12 17.40
N LEU A 137 -14.16 12.55 17.23
CA LEU A 137 -15.17 13.07 16.33
C LEU A 137 -16.06 14.17 16.94
N ASP A 138 -16.05 14.34 18.25
CA ASP A 138 -16.94 15.27 18.96
C ASP A 138 -16.88 16.71 18.42
N GLU A 139 -15.68 17.23 18.17
CA GLU A 139 -15.46 18.57 17.61
C GLU A 139 -15.36 18.60 16.07
N THR A 140 -15.58 17.46 15.40
CA THR A 140 -15.52 17.40 13.94
C THR A 140 -16.93 17.55 13.32
N MET A 141 -16.99 17.73 12.01
CA MET A 141 -18.25 17.81 11.26
C MET A 141 -19.08 16.51 11.36
N ALA A 142 -18.43 15.37 11.53
CA ALA A 142 -19.09 14.07 11.65
C ALA A 142 -19.78 13.84 13.01
N LYS A 143 -19.31 14.49 14.09
CA LYS A 143 -19.86 14.46 15.46
C LYS A 143 -19.71 13.13 16.20
N ASN A 144 -19.97 12.01 15.56
CA ASN A 144 -19.93 10.68 16.20
C ASN A 144 -19.60 9.57 15.18
N ALA A 145 -19.28 8.40 15.70
CA ALA A 145 -18.89 7.25 14.88
C ALA A 145 -20.06 6.73 13.99
N ASN A 146 -21.30 6.83 14.44
CA ASN A 146 -22.46 6.37 13.64
C ASN A 146 -22.59 7.17 12.34
N ASN A 147 -22.47 8.49 12.40
CA ASN A 147 -22.52 9.33 11.20
C ASN A 147 -21.41 8.99 10.20
N VAL A 148 -20.21 8.65 10.69
CA VAL A 148 -19.10 8.19 9.86
C VAL A 148 -19.45 6.84 9.21
N MET A 149 -19.94 5.88 9.99
CA MET A 149 -20.31 4.55 9.49
C MET A 149 -21.46 4.60 8.47
N ASP A 150 -22.44 5.46 8.67
CA ASP A 150 -23.54 5.64 7.72
C ASP A 150 -23.03 6.15 6.37
N LEU A 151 -22.14 7.16 6.36
CA LEU A 151 -21.50 7.64 5.16
C LEU A 151 -20.66 6.55 4.47
N LEU A 152 -19.83 5.85 5.23
CA LEU A 152 -18.99 4.78 4.70
C LEU A 152 -19.81 3.62 4.15
N ASN A 153 -20.86 3.18 4.84
CA ASN A 153 -21.74 2.12 4.37
C ASN A 153 -22.49 2.51 3.08
N ASN A 154 -22.93 3.76 2.99
CA ASN A 154 -23.54 4.26 1.76
C ASN A 154 -22.54 4.21 0.59
N LEU A 155 -21.32 4.75 0.75
CA LEU A 155 -20.28 4.69 -0.28
C LEU A 155 -19.91 3.24 -0.63
N TRP A 156 -19.79 2.37 0.37
CA TRP A 156 -19.43 0.96 0.20
C TRP A 156 -20.45 0.19 -0.64
N SER A 157 -21.74 0.50 -0.48
CA SER A 157 -22.82 -0.16 -1.25
C SER A 157 -22.66 0.02 -2.78
N TYR A 158 -22.05 1.12 -3.22
CA TYR A 158 -21.74 1.39 -4.63
C TYR A 158 -20.31 0.98 -5.03
N ALA A 159 -19.35 1.20 -4.15
CA ALA A 159 -17.95 0.94 -4.44
C ALA A 159 -17.63 -0.56 -4.55
N LEU A 160 -18.22 -1.39 -3.66
CA LEU A 160 -17.93 -2.83 -3.65
C LEU A 160 -18.39 -3.56 -4.92
N PRO A 161 -19.61 -3.36 -5.44
CA PRO A 161 -19.99 -3.97 -6.73
C PRO A 161 -19.08 -3.53 -7.88
N LYS A 162 -18.68 -2.26 -7.90
CA LYS A 162 -17.76 -1.75 -8.93
C LYS A 162 -16.39 -2.40 -8.83
N ALA A 163 -15.80 -2.49 -7.64
CA ALA A 163 -14.52 -3.16 -7.42
C ALA A 163 -14.57 -4.65 -7.83
N LYS A 164 -15.66 -5.35 -7.54
CA LYS A 164 -15.87 -6.75 -7.98
C LYS A 164 -15.92 -6.87 -9.50
N SER A 165 -16.61 -5.94 -10.17
CA SER A 165 -16.67 -5.90 -11.64
C SER A 165 -15.28 -5.64 -12.25
N GLU A 166 -14.51 -4.73 -11.69
CA GLU A 166 -13.14 -4.46 -12.12
C GLU A 166 -12.23 -5.67 -11.92
N ALA A 167 -12.31 -6.33 -10.75
CA ALA A 167 -11.57 -7.56 -10.50
C ALA A 167 -11.90 -8.66 -11.53
N ALA A 168 -13.18 -8.81 -11.90
CA ALA A 168 -13.61 -9.78 -12.91
C ALA A 168 -13.04 -9.43 -14.30
N GLU A 169 -12.97 -8.15 -14.67
CA GLU A 169 -12.37 -7.69 -15.92
C GLU A 169 -10.87 -8.01 -15.97
N LEU A 170 -10.13 -7.76 -14.87
CA LEU A 170 -8.71 -8.11 -14.75
C LEU A 170 -8.49 -9.62 -14.79
N GLN A 171 -9.36 -10.41 -14.14
CA GLN A 171 -9.30 -11.88 -14.22
C GLN A 171 -9.49 -12.37 -15.65
N GLN A 172 -10.46 -11.83 -16.39
CA GLN A 172 -10.66 -12.20 -17.79
C GLN A 172 -9.44 -11.89 -18.66
N LEU A 173 -8.75 -10.78 -18.39
CA LEU A 173 -7.51 -10.44 -19.08
C LEU A 173 -6.41 -11.44 -18.78
N MET A 174 -6.28 -11.83 -17.51
CA MET A 174 -5.33 -12.86 -17.06
C MET A 174 -5.62 -14.24 -17.66
N ASP A 175 -6.89 -14.62 -17.76
CA ASP A 175 -7.34 -15.90 -18.33
C ASP A 175 -6.99 -16.02 -19.83
N LYS A 176 -7.01 -14.91 -20.58
CA LYS A 176 -6.58 -14.88 -21.99
C LYS A 176 -5.09 -15.25 -22.17
N GLU A 177 -4.28 -15.07 -21.15
CA GLU A 177 -2.87 -15.48 -21.17
C GLU A 177 -2.68 -17.00 -20.95
N GLY A 178 -3.75 -17.74 -20.66
CA GLY A 178 -3.77 -19.21 -20.63
C GLY A 178 -3.06 -19.83 -19.44
N LYS A 179 -2.76 -19.07 -18.37
CA LYS A 179 -2.03 -19.57 -17.21
C LYS A 179 -2.90 -20.31 -16.19
N GLY A 180 -4.24 -20.19 -16.27
CA GLY A 180 -5.18 -20.85 -15.36
C GLY A 180 -5.05 -20.43 -13.89
N GLU A 181 -4.47 -19.25 -13.63
CA GLU A 181 -4.20 -18.74 -12.30
C GLU A 181 -5.30 -17.77 -11.84
N LYS A 182 -5.53 -17.71 -10.54
CA LYS A 182 -6.44 -16.72 -9.94
C LYS A 182 -5.74 -15.37 -9.79
N LEU A 183 -6.47 -14.29 -10.05
CA LEU A 183 -6.01 -12.93 -9.79
C LEU A 183 -5.78 -12.73 -8.29
N GLU A 184 -4.57 -12.35 -7.93
CA GLU A 184 -4.15 -12.06 -6.56
C GLU A 184 -3.82 -10.56 -6.39
N ALA A 185 -3.64 -10.11 -5.17
CA ALA A 185 -3.41 -8.69 -4.89
C ALA A 185 -2.16 -8.11 -5.56
N TRP A 186 -1.10 -8.91 -5.73
CA TRP A 186 0.12 -8.51 -6.44
C TRP A 186 -0.01 -8.47 -7.97
N ASP A 187 -1.11 -8.95 -8.51
CA ASP A 187 -1.42 -8.91 -9.94
C ASP A 187 -2.20 -7.66 -10.33
N TRP A 188 -2.87 -7.01 -9.36
CA TRP A 188 -3.78 -5.91 -9.61
C TRP A 188 -3.15 -4.76 -10.39
N TRP A 189 -1.99 -4.25 -9.96
CA TRP A 189 -1.28 -3.16 -10.61
C TRP A 189 -0.85 -3.52 -12.04
N TYR A 190 -0.37 -4.75 -12.21
CA TYR A 190 0.12 -5.24 -13.49
C TYR A 190 -1.01 -5.35 -14.52
N TYR A 191 -2.11 -6.02 -14.18
CA TYR A 191 -3.23 -6.16 -15.10
C TYR A 191 -4.02 -4.87 -15.29
N THR A 192 -4.09 -3.98 -14.29
CA THR A 192 -4.65 -2.63 -14.47
C THR A 192 -3.87 -1.84 -15.51
N GLU A 193 -2.53 -1.89 -15.49
CA GLU A 193 -1.71 -1.21 -16.50
C GLU A 193 -1.86 -1.83 -17.89
N LYS A 194 -1.96 -3.15 -18.00
CA LYS A 194 -2.26 -3.83 -19.27
C LYS A 194 -3.62 -3.41 -19.82
N LEU A 195 -4.65 -3.44 -19.00
CA LEU A 195 -6.01 -3.03 -19.40
C LEU A 195 -6.04 -1.56 -19.84
N ARG A 196 -5.32 -0.70 -19.11
CA ARG A 196 -5.18 0.71 -19.48
C ARG A 196 -4.57 0.86 -20.89
N LYS A 197 -3.49 0.13 -21.16
CA LYS A 197 -2.86 0.15 -22.50
C LYS A 197 -3.81 -0.35 -23.58
N GLU A 198 -4.51 -1.46 -23.37
CA GLU A 198 -5.49 -1.96 -24.35
C GLU A 198 -6.60 -0.95 -24.63
N LYS A 199 -7.20 -0.36 -23.59
CA LYS A 199 -8.32 0.58 -23.74
C LYS A 199 -7.89 1.92 -24.37
N TYR A 200 -6.77 2.49 -23.96
CA TYR A 200 -6.36 3.83 -24.40
C TYR A 200 -5.55 3.83 -25.69
N LEU A 201 -4.74 2.82 -25.96
CA LEU A 201 -4.04 2.71 -27.25
C LEU A 201 -5.02 2.43 -28.40
N SER A 202 -6.07 1.63 -28.15
CA SER A 202 -7.14 1.43 -29.15
C SER A 202 -7.91 2.72 -29.44
N LEU A 203 -8.14 3.58 -28.45
CA LEU A 203 -8.81 4.88 -28.64
C LEU A 203 -7.96 5.87 -29.43
N ILE A 204 -6.63 5.88 -29.25
CA ILE A 204 -5.72 6.73 -30.04
C ILE A 204 -5.75 6.33 -31.52
N HIS A 205 -5.79 5.04 -31.83
CA HIS A 205 -5.92 4.56 -33.22
C HIS A 205 -7.29 4.86 -33.86
N ILE A 206 -8.35 4.99 -33.05
CA ILE A 206 -9.69 5.35 -33.56
C ILE A 206 -9.79 6.87 -33.77
N SER A 207 -9.02 7.69 -33.09
CA SER A 207 -9.09 9.16 -33.14
C SER A 207 -8.08 9.80 -34.07
N GLU A 208 -7.16 9.07 -34.70
CA GLU A 208 -6.32 9.63 -35.76
C GLU A 208 -7.14 9.77 -37.03
N PRO A 209 -7.38 11.01 -37.50
CA PRO A 209 -7.99 11.18 -38.81
C PRO A 209 -7.03 10.61 -39.85
N THR A 210 -7.51 9.66 -40.65
CA THR A 210 -6.83 9.18 -41.84
C THR A 210 -6.42 10.40 -42.68
N ARG A 211 -5.17 10.84 -42.60
CA ARG A 211 -4.61 11.77 -43.57
C ARG A 211 -4.63 11.05 -44.92
N ARG A 212 -5.66 11.30 -45.72
CA ARG A 212 -5.61 11.02 -47.15
C ARG A 212 -4.46 11.84 -47.68
N VAL A 213 -3.38 11.17 -48.08
CA VAL A 213 -2.37 11.72 -48.98
C VAL A 213 -3.06 11.87 -50.34
N VAL A 214 -3.25 13.10 -50.75
CA VAL A 214 -3.59 13.46 -52.12
C VAL A 214 -2.30 13.63 -52.87
#